data_01335db6782e44348daf56fcc54ac3fe
#
_entry.id   01335db6782e44348daf56fcc54ac3fe
#
_cell.length_a   1.000
_cell.length_b   1.000
_cell.length_c   1.000
_cell.angle_alpha   90.00
_cell.angle_beta   90.00
_cell.angle_gamma   90.00
#
_symmetry.space_group_name_H-M   'P 1'
#
loop_
_entity.id
_entity.type
_entity.pdbx_description
1 polymer ?
#
loop_
_entity_poly.entity_id
_entity_poly.type
_entity_poly.pdbx_seq_one_letter_code
_entity_poly.pdbx_strand_id
1 'polypeptide(L)'
;RRPEAARAARRAVLDKMVRAHVLTEAAASEADAEPLPRRGAFPTLAWHAAGELALTAPANQPSVVSTIDADLQTRLEPMAAAVAASQGPDVTAAILVVQIKGRAVRALVGSAGRDRPGGWIDLTRAVRSPGSALKPFIYAFAFDDGALAPDTQIDDAATRFADYQPENFDHVFHDKVTAREALAYSLNVPAVATLEKIGPDAFAARLESAGVRLVRPKTAIKASGLALALGGAGITPRDMAVLYAALGDGGVAKPLAFTEVEAKSRERMGGTRIVRSEAAAQVLDILREAPAPRGRAPSALTQGGPAMAFKTGTSYGFRDAVAAGVVGGYAIVVWTGRADGGARGGLTGRDAALPLLFDVADVINAPSIAPRAIAPKAAPGALQRLQQATEGPRLIFPPDGATVQVDSVGPGSRGLVMAAGGEDLTWYVAGAPLSADPVSGKVIWRPTAAGFYRLKVVDAQGRAASARVRIKAPVAGG
;
A
#
# COMPACT_ATOMS: atom_id res chain seq x y z
N ARG A 1 -27.14 33.55 -10.92
CA ARG A 1 -27.04 33.73 -12.39
C ARG A 1 -27.76 35.00 -12.86
N ARG A 2 -28.72 35.51 -12.13
CA ARG A 2 -29.48 36.73 -12.46
C ARG A 2 -29.63 37.57 -11.20
N PRO A 3 -28.63 38.38 -10.81
CA PRO A 3 -28.67 39.16 -9.55
C PRO A 3 -29.87 40.15 -9.54
N GLU A 4 -30.22 40.72 -10.67
CA GLU A 4 -31.36 41.62 -10.76
C GLU A 4 -32.69 40.92 -10.49
N ALA A 5 -32.89 39.72 -11.03
CA ALA A 5 -34.09 38.92 -10.75
C ALA A 5 -34.17 38.51 -9.26
N ALA A 6 -33.01 38.22 -8.62
CA ALA A 6 -32.96 37.92 -7.19
C ALA A 6 -33.32 39.15 -6.33
N ARG A 7 -32.83 40.34 -6.70
CA ARG A 7 -33.24 41.60 -6.03
C ARG A 7 -34.68 41.86 -6.19
N ALA A 8 -35.24 41.72 -7.40
CA ALA A 8 -36.67 41.92 -7.67
C ALA A 8 -37.53 40.95 -6.87
N ALA A 9 -37.14 39.67 -6.79
CA ALA A 9 -37.84 38.67 -5.98
C ALA A 9 -37.81 38.99 -4.49
N ARG A 10 -36.63 39.41 -3.97
CA ARG A 10 -36.49 39.86 -2.57
C ARG A 10 -37.41 41.05 -2.28
N ARG A 11 -37.37 42.09 -3.12
CA ARG A 11 -38.22 43.27 -2.97
C ARG A 11 -39.71 42.90 -2.95
N ALA A 12 -40.15 42.05 -3.87
CA ALA A 12 -41.54 41.59 -3.93
C ALA A 12 -41.96 40.84 -2.64
N VAL A 13 -41.05 40.09 -2.00
CA VAL A 13 -41.34 39.46 -0.71
C VAL A 13 -41.39 40.48 0.42
N LEU A 14 -40.43 41.42 0.50
CA LEU A 14 -40.41 42.47 1.51
C LEU A 14 -41.64 43.35 1.44
N ASP A 15 -42.07 43.76 0.24
CA ASP A 15 -43.31 44.51 0.03
C ASP A 15 -44.59 43.78 0.50
N LYS A 16 -44.60 42.43 0.36
CA LYS A 16 -45.71 41.63 0.91
C LYS A 16 -45.66 41.58 2.44
N MET A 17 -44.46 41.50 3.05
CA MET A 17 -44.32 41.51 4.49
C MET A 17 -44.71 42.84 5.12
N VAL A 18 -44.38 43.96 4.47
CA VAL A 18 -44.81 45.29 4.90
C VAL A 18 -46.33 45.41 4.83
N ARG A 19 -46.95 45.03 3.71
CA ARG A 19 -48.42 45.04 3.57
C ARG A 19 -49.13 44.14 4.56
N ALA A 20 -48.51 43.05 4.98
CA ALA A 20 -49.02 42.15 6.00
C ALA A 20 -48.70 42.60 7.44
N HIS A 21 -48.10 43.78 7.63
CA HIS A 21 -47.68 44.33 8.92
C HIS A 21 -46.68 43.42 9.70
N VAL A 22 -45.92 42.57 8.98
CA VAL A 22 -44.90 41.70 9.56
C VAL A 22 -43.59 42.46 9.71
N LEU A 23 -43.31 43.42 8.82
CA LEU A 23 -42.13 44.28 8.86
C LEU A 23 -42.58 45.77 8.75
N THR A 24 -41.76 46.65 9.35
CA THR A 24 -41.85 48.11 9.09
C THR A 24 -41.17 48.43 7.75
N GLU A 25 -41.58 49.56 7.13
CA GLU A 25 -40.98 50.04 5.87
C GLU A 25 -39.48 50.28 6.05
N ALA A 26 -39.04 50.78 7.22
CA ALA A 26 -37.63 51.01 7.54
C ALA A 26 -36.85 49.68 7.55
N ALA A 27 -37.38 48.65 8.21
CA ALA A 27 -36.75 47.36 8.27
C ALA A 27 -36.70 46.64 6.89
N ALA A 28 -37.74 46.82 6.07
CA ALA A 28 -37.79 46.31 4.70
C ALA A 28 -36.77 47.02 3.80
N SER A 29 -36.60 48.32 3.94
CA SER A 29 -35.61 49.11 3.21
C SER A 29 -34.16 48.70 3.59
N GLU A 30 -33.91 48.50 4.88
CA GLU A 30 -32.61 47.99 5.37
C GLU A 30 -32.28 46.58 4.81
N ALA A 31 -33.25 45.67 4.86
CA ALA A 31 -33.10 44.35 4.31
C ALA A 31 -32.93 44.34 2.77
N ASP A 32 -33.55 45.29 2.04
CA ASP A 32 -33.34 45.40 0.58
C ASP A 32 -31.99 45.98 0.21
N ALA A 33 -31.41 46.80 1.10
CA ALA A 33 -30.10 47.38 0.93
C ALA A 33 -28.96 46.37 1.19
N GLU A 34 -29.22 45.25 1.87
CA GLU A 34 -28.23 44.23 2.11
C GLU A 34 -27.64 43.67 0.79
N PRO A 35 -26.33 43.45 0.72
CA PRO A 35 -25.73 42.83 -0.45
C PRO A 35 -26.24 41.43 -0.68
N LEU A 36 -26.51 41.07 -1.94
CA LEU A 36 -26.86 39.69 -2.27
C LEU A 36 -25.70 38.77 -1.88
N PRO A 37 -26.02 37.60 -1.31
CA PRO A 37 -24.97 36.63 -0.96
C PRO A 37 -24.10 36.32 -2.18
N ARG A 38 -22.79 36.45 -2.02
CA ARG A 38 -21.87 36.06 -3.08
C ARG A 38 -21.98 34.55 -3.25
N ARG A 39 -22.17 34.14 -4.49
CA ARG A 39 -22.21 32.74 -4.83
C ARG A 39 -20.80 32.20 -4.60
N GLY A 40 -20.61 31.40 -3.55
CA GLY A 40 -19.40 30.60 -3.40
C GLY A 40 -19.23 29.67 -4.58
N ALA A 41 -18.01 29.40 -4.99
CA ALA A 41 -17.74 28.32 -5.92
C ALA A 41 -18.24 27.01 -5.29
N PHE A 42 -19.01 26.22 -6.01
CA PHE A 42 -19.36 24.88 -5.53
C PHE A 42 -18.08 24.07 -5.39
N PRO A 43 -17.85 23.42 -4.24
CA PRO A 43 -16.76 22.48 -4.11
C PRO A 43 -16.86 21.43 -5.22
N THR A 44 -15.77 21.21 -5.96
CA THR A 44 -15.73 20.25 -7.08
C THR A 44 -14.86 19.05 -6.72
N LEU A 45 -14.83 18.70 -5.44
CA LEU A 45 -14.06 17.57 -4.90
C LEU A 45 -14.65 16.25 -5.38
N ALA A 46 -13.79 15.22 -5.44
CA ALA A 46 -14.16 13.83 -5.74
C ALA A 46 -15.03 13.69 -6.99
N TRP A 47 -14.73 14.45 -8.06
CA TRP A 47 -15.63 14.56 -9.23
C TRP A 47 -15.99 13.25 -9.90
N HIS A 48 -15.11 12.21 -9.82
CA HIS A 48 -15.41 10.88 -10.34
C HIS A 48 -16.49 10.19 -9.47
N ALA A 49 -16.30 10.19 -8.15
CA ALA A 49 -17.30 9.62 -7.23
C ALA A 49 -18.63 10.40 -7.29
N ALA A 50 -18.56 11.73 -7.34
CA ALA A 50 -19.75 12.58 -7.47
C ALA A 50 -20.52 12.30 -8.77
N GLY A 51 -19.80 12.15 -9.90
CA GLY A 51 -20.39 11.80 -11.20
C GLY A 51 -21.07 10.43 -11.18
N GLU A 52 -20.43 9.43 -10.60
CA GLU A 52 -20.97 8.07 -10.46
C GLU A 52 -22.22 8.05 -9.58
N LEU A 53 -22.17 8.69 -8.41
CA LEU A 53 -23.32 8.78 -7.50
C LEU A 53 -24.50 9.55 -8.12
N ALA A 54 -24.22 10.60 -8.88
CA ALA A 54 -25.27 11.35 -9.59
C ALA A 54 -25.98 10.50 -10.65
N LEU A 55 -25.27 9.58 -11.31
CA LEU A 55 -25.86 8.68 -12.31
C LEU A 55 -26.68 7.54 -11.68
N THR A 56 -26.35 7.15 -10.45
CA THR A 56 -27.00 6.02 -9.76
C THR A 56 -28.09 6.48 -8.78
N ALA A 57 -28.13 7.78 -8.46
CA ALA A 57 -29.13 8.33 -7.56
C ALA A 57 -30.53 8.25 -8.17
N PRO A 58 -31.60 7.97 -7.38
CA PRO A 58 -32.96 8.06 -7.81
C PRO A 58 -33.31 9.49 -8.32
N ALA A 59 -34.08 9.58 -9.40
CA ALA A 59 -34.37 10.86 -10.04
C ALA A 59 -35.06 11.90 -9.13
N ASN A 60 -35.73 11.45 -8.08
CA ASN A 60 -36.42 12.28 -7.08
C ASN A 60 -35.53 12.61 -5.86
N GLN A 61 -34.27 12.16 -5.82
CA GLN A 61 -33.35 12.41 -4.69
C GLN A 61 -32.47 13.63 -5.02
N PRO A 62 -32.67 14.78 -4.37
CA PRO A 62 -31.93 16.01 -4.69
C PRO A 62 -30.47 15.99 -4.22
N SER A 63 -30.14 15.11 -3.29
CA SER A 63 -28.80 14.96 -2.74
C SER A 63 -28.51 13.53 -2.29
N VAL A 64 -27.25 13.12 -2.38
CA VAL A 64 -26.74 11.82 -1.90
C VAL A 64 -25.69 12.08 -0.82
N VAL A 65 -25.88 11.50 0.34
CA VAL A 65 -24.87 11.54 1.41
C VAL A 65 -23.84 10.44 1.15
N SER A 66 -22.66 10.86 0.66
CA SER A 66 -21.55 9.96 0.37
C SER A 66 -20.71 9.67 1.61
N THR A 67 -19.89 8.62 1.53
CA THR A 67 -18.89 8.30 2.57
C THR A 67 -17.60 9.10 2.44
N ILE A 68 -17.46 9.91 1.39
CA ILE A 68 -16.25 10.71 1.15
C ILE A 68 -16.07 11.73 2.27
N ASP A 69 -14.89 11.73 2.86
CA ASP A 69 -14.45 12.73 3.81
C ASP A 69 -13.90 13.93 3.04
N ALA A 70 -14.56 15.08 3.17
CA ALA A 70 -14.22 16.27 2.38
C ALA A 70 -12.84 16.83 2.73
N ASP A 71 -12.42 16.78 3.99
CA ASP A 71 -11.13 17.28 4.43
C ASP A 71 -10.00 16.38 3.92
N LEU A 72 -10.18 15.06 4.02
CA LEU A 72 -9.25 14.09 3.47
C LEU A 72 -9.15 14.24 1.95
N GLN A 73 -10.28 14.31 1.24
CA GLN A 73 -10.31 14.47 -0.21
C GLN A 73 -9.59 15.75 -0.66
N THR A 74 -9.84 16.87 0.03
CA THR A 74 -9.20 18.17 -0.23
C THR A 74 -7.68 18.10 -0.12
N ARG A 75 -7.17 17.28 0.79
CA ARG A 75 -5.73 17.08 0.98
C ARG A 75 -5.12 16.13 -0.06
N LEU A 76 -5.84 15.10 -0.47
CA LEU A 76 -5.31 14.06 -1.35
C LEU A 76 -5.31 14.46 -2.85
N GLU A 77 -6.26 15.27 -3.32
CA GLU A 77 -6.28 15.70 -4.72
C GLU A 77 -5.00 16.45 -5.15
N PRO A 78 -4.51 17.45 -4.40
CA PRO A 78 -3.25 18.13 -4.75
C PRO A 78 -2.03 17.22 -4.60
N MET A 79 -2.04 16.23 -3.69
CA MET A 79 -0.96 15.25 -3.57
C MET A 79 -0.86 14.37 -4.83
N ALA A 80 -1.99 13.88 -5.34
CA ALA A 80 -2.02 13.14 -6.60
C ALA A 80 -1.52 13.98 -7.77
N ALA A 81 -1.91 15.26 -7.83
CA ALA A 81 -1.47 16.19 -8.86
C ALA A 81 0.04 16.45 -8.80
N ALA A 82 0.59 16.65 -7.59
CA ALA A 82 2.02 16.91 -7.38
C ALA A 82 2.87 15.69 -7.77
N VAL A 83 2.48 14.49 -7.34
CA VAL A 83 3.19 13.24 -7.68
C VAL A 83 3.14 12.98 -9.18
N ALA A 84 1.98 13.15 -9.82
CA ALA A 84 1.88 13.00 -11.27
C ALA A 84 2.75 14.02 -12.01
N ALA A 85 2.79 15.27 -11.56
CA ALA A 85 3.63 16.31 -12.16
C ALA A 85 5.13 15.99 -12.04
N SER A 86 5.58 15.47 -10.91
CA SER A 86 6.98 15.08 -10.71
C SER A 86 7.43 13.90 -11.57
N GLN A 87 6.50 13.06 -12.02
CA GLN A 87 6.77 11.87 -12.82
C GLN A 87 6.62 12.11 -14.34
N GLY A 88 6.08 13.23 -14.77
CA GLY A 88 6.01 13.62 -16.18
C GLY A 88 4.66 14.19 -16.63
N PRO A 89 4.61 14.83 -17.81
CA PRO A 89 3.42 15.52 -18.28
C PRO A 89 2.23 14.59 -18.58
N ASP A 90 2.51 13.38 -19.07
CA ASP A 90 1.47 12.39 -19.42
C ASP A 90 1.11 11.45 -18.28
N VAL A 91 1.74 11.64 -17.12
CA VAL A 91 1.51 10.79 -15.96
C VAL A 91 0.30 11.29 -15.17
N THR A 92 -0.46 10.36 -14.64
CA THR A 92 -1.56 10.62 -13.72
C THR A 92 -1.47 9.67 -12.51
N ALA A 93 -2.23 9.95 -11.48
CA ALA A 93 -2.26 9.16 -10.25
C ALA A 93 -3.70 8.94 -9.80
N ALA A 94 -3.95 7.78 -9.21
CA ALA A 94 -5.21 7.47 -8.54
C ALA A 94 -4.94 7.08 -7.08
N ILE A 95 -5.82 7.50 -6.19
CA ILE A 95 -5.77 7.19 -4.75
C ILE A 95 -7.14 6.72 -4.32
N LEU A 96 -7.19 5.61 -3.60
CA LEU A 96 -8.39 5.10 -2.97
C LEU A 96 -8.11 4.80 -1.50
N VAL A 97 -8.90 5.39 -0.61
CA VAL A 97 -8.83 5.18 0.83
C VAL A 97 -10.14 4.57 1.30
N VAL A 98 -10.08 3.38 1.87
CA VAL A 98 -11.24 2.62 2.33
C VAL A 98 -11.13 2.36 3.82
N GLN A 99 -12.09 2.81 4.59
CA GLN A 99 -12.24 2.41 5.98
C GLN A 99 -12.70 0.96 6.04
N ILE A 100 -11.93 0.09 6.69
CA ILE A 100 -12.18 -1.36 6.71
C ILE A 100 -13.53 -1.69 7.35
N LYS A 101 -13.84 -1.05 8.47
CA LYS A 101 -15.17 -1.14 9.07
C LYS A 101 -16.18 -0.44 8.14
N GLY A 102 -17.24 -1.16 7.75
CA GLY A 102 -18.27 -0.64 6.84
C GLY A 102 -17.85 -0.51 5.37
N ARG A 103 -16.59 -0.76 5.02
CA ARG A 103 -16.04 -0.64 3.65
C ARG A 103 -16.26 0.75 3.02
N ALA A 104 -16.39 1.78 3.87
CA ALA A 104 -16.66 3.14 3.45
C ALA A 104 -15.48 3.72 2.65
N VAL A 105 -15.73 4.16 1.44
CA VAL A 105 -14.74 4.90 0.62
C VAL A 105 -14.61 6.30 1.18
N ARG A 106 -13.53 6.56 1.93
CA ARG A 106 -13.30 7.85 2.60
C ARG A 106 -12.65 8.89 1.68
N ALA A 107 -11.90 8.44 0.66
CA ALA A 107 -11.41 9.30 -0.40
C ALA A 107 -11.28 8.53 -1.71
N LEU A 108 -11.56 9.20 -2.82
CA LEU A 108 -11.39 8.69 -4.17
C LEU A 108 -10.85 9.79 -5.09
N VAL A 109 -9.59 9.66 -5.47
CA VAL A 109 -8.95 10.46 -6.50
C VAL A 109 -8.79 9.56 -7.72
N GLY A 110 -9.62 9.72 -8.73
CA GLY A 110 -9.60 8.87 -9.93
C GLY A 110 -8.57 9.29 -10.97
N SER A 111 -8.09 10.53 -10.89
CA SER A 111 -7.01 11.06 -11.73
C SER A 111 -6.35 12.27 -11.06
N ALA A 112 -5.18 12.66 -11.55
CA ALA A 112 -4.39 13.76 -11.00
C ALA A 112 -4.90 15.18 -11.38
N GLY A 113 -6.03 15.30 -12.06
CA GLY A 113 -6.63 16.59 -12.42
C GLY A 113 -7.35 16.53 -13.76
N ARG A 114 -8.40 17.35 -13.93
CA ARG A 114 -9.24 17.38 -15.12
C ARG A 114 -8.50 17.84 -16.38
N ASP A 115 -7.52 18.70 -16.19
CA ASP A 115 -6.74 19.33 -17.27
C ASP A 115 -5.55 18.47 -17.74
N ARG A 116 -5.34 17.33 -17.09
CA ARG A 116 -4.27 16.40 -17.47
C ARG A 116 -4.76 15.37 -18.49
N PRO A 117 -3.84 14.78 -19.29
CA PRO A 117 -4.19 13.69 -20.20
C PRO A 117 -4.90 12.57 -19.46
N GLY A 118 -6.10 12.21 -19.93
CA GLY A 118 -6.94 11.19 -19.30
C GLY A 118 -7.59 11.62 -17.97
N GLY A 119 -7.59 12.91 -17.62
CA GLY A 119 -8.11 13.43 -16.35
C GLY A 119 -9.57 13.11 -16.07
N TRP A 120 -10.38 12.92 -17.11
CA TRP A 120 -11.79 12.53 -17.00
C TRP A 120 -12.01 11.02 -16.78
N ILE A 121 -10.95 10.21 -16.93
CA ILE A 121 -11.04 8.77 -16.72
C ILE A 121 -10.90 8.47 -15.23
N ASP A 122 -11.85 7.76 -14.68
CA ASP A 122 -11.71 7.19 -13.32
C ASP A 122 -10.79 5.98 -13.36
N LEU A 123 -9.52 6.19 -13.06
CA LEU A 123 -8.51 5.14 -13.05
C LEU A 123 -8.64 4.17 -11.89
N THR A 124 -9.45 4.48 -10.88
CA THR A 124 -9.80 3.51 -9.84
C THR A 124 -10.63 2.35 -10.37
N ARG A 125 -11.31 2.54 -11.53
CA ARG A 125 -12.10 1.53 -12.25
C ARG A 125 -11.37 0.94 -13.45
N ALA A 126 -10.23 1.50 -13.83
CA ALA A 126 -9.48 1.00 -14.98
C ALA A 126 -8.78 -0.32 -14.61
N VAL A 127 -8.91 -1.30 -15.52
CA VAL A 127 -8.20 -2.57 -15.39
C VAL A 127 -6.72 -2.34 -15.67
N ARG A 128 -5.86 -2.61 -14.68
CA ARG A 128 -4.41 -2.40 -14.74
C ARG A 128 -3.67 -3.63 -14.22
N SER A 129 -2.42 -3.80 -14.63
CA SER A 129 -1.61 -4.87 -14.09
C SER A 129 -1.24 -4.57 -12.63
N PRO A 130 -1.53 -5.47 -11.70
CA PRO A 130 -1.15 -5.31 -10.29
C PRO A 130 0.35 -5.55 -10.05
N GLY A 131 1.07 -6.11 -11.02
CA GLY A 131 2.43 -6.60 -10.80
C GLY A 131 2.47 -7.54 -9.58
N SER A 132 3.44 -7.31 -8.69
CA SER A 132 3.61 -8.08 -7.45
C SER A 132 2.60 -7.76 -6.33
N ALA A 133 1.65 -6.84 -6.54
CA ALA A 133 0.72 -6.45 -5.47
C ALA A 133 -0.31 -7.55 -5.12
N LEU A 134 -0.41 -8.63 -5.90
CA LEU A 134 -1.22 -9.81 -5.57
C LEU A 134 -0.44 -10.91 -4.80
N LYS A 135 0.88 -10.81 -4.67
CA LYS A 135 1.68 -11.80 -3.92
C LYS A 135 1.20 -12.05 -2.48
N PRO A 136 0.75 -11.03 -1.70
CA PRO A 136 0.21 -11.28 -0.38
C PRO A 136 -0.89 -12.34 -0.34
N PHE A 137 -1.72 -12.41 -1.38
CA PHE A 137 -2.82 -13.38 -1.47
C PHE A 137 -2.33 -14.77 -1.84
N ILE A 138 -1.26 -14.89 -2.62
CA ILE A 138 -0.60 -16.18 -2.92
C ILE A 138 -0.12 -16.80 -1.60
N TYR A 139 0.61 -16.04 -0.79
CA TYR A 139 1.11 -16.53 0.49
C TYR A 139 -0.02 -16.71 1.52
N ALA A 140 -1.00 -15.82 1.54
CA ALA A 140 -2.15 -15.95 2.43
C ALA A 140 -2.88 -17.28 2.20
N PHE A 141 -3.11 -17.64 0.93
CA PHE A 141 -3.78 -18.90 0.59
C PHE A 141 -2.89 -20.11 0.89
N ALA A 142 -1.59 -20.02 0.61
CA ALA A 142 -0.65 -21.08 0.94
C ALA A 142 -0.54 -21.33 2.46
N PHE A 143 -0.58 -20.29 3.28
CA PHE A 143 -0.61 -20.40 4.74
C PHE A 143 -1.96 -20.94 5.23
N ASP A 144 -3.04 -20.48 4.63
CA ASP A 144 -4.39 -20.91 4.95
C ASP A 144 -4.63 -22.39 4.68
N ASP A 145 -4.10 -22.89 3.56
CA ASP A 145 -4.22 -24.28 3.14
C ASP A 145 -3.19 -25.20 3.87
N GLY A 146 -2.30 -24.61 4.68
CA GLY A 146 -1.23 -25.35 5.36
C GLY A 146 -0.12 -25.85 4.41
N ALA A 147 -0.11 -25.35 3.16
CA ALA A 147 0.90 -25.71 2.17
C ALA A 147 2.28 -25.12 2.51
N LEU A 148 2.30 -23.97 3.18
CA LEU A 148 3.48 -23.27 3.70
C LEU A 148 3.19 -22.71 5.09
N ALA A 149 4.27 -22.39 5.82
CA ALA A 149 4.28 -21.52 7.00
C ALA A 149 5.26 -20.35 6.73
N PRO A 150 5.20 -19.25 7.50
CA PRO A 150 6.12 -18.12 7.32
C PRO A 150 7.59 -18.51 7.28
N ASP A 151 8.00 -19.49 8.07
CA ASP A 151 9.38 -19.96 8.19
C ASP A 151 9.72 -21.13 7.26
N THR A 152 8.78 -21.56 6.41
CA THR A 152 9.04 -22.60 5.41
C THR A 152 10.05 -22.09 4.40
N GLN A 153 11.12 -22.88 4.20
CA GLN A 153 12.14 -22.58 3.20
C GLN A 153 11.63 -22.89 1.79
N ILE A 154 11.90 -21.99 0.87
CA ILE A 154 11.57 -22.08 -0.55
C ILE A 154 12.86 -21.83 -1.33
N ASP A 155 13.06 -22.61 -2.40
CA ASP A 155 14.24 -22.40 -3.26
C ASP A 155 14.03 -21.14 -4.12
N ASP A 156 15.02 -20.25 -4.09
CA ASP A 156 15.13 -19.08 -4.95
C ASP A 156 16.29 -19.23 -5.90
N ALA A 157 16.14 -20.13 -6.86
CA ALA A 157 17.14 -20.50 -7.86
C ALA A 157 16.56 -20.38 -9.27
N ALA A 158 17.41 -20.33 -10.29
CA ALA A 158 17.00 -20.32 -11.68
C ALA A 158 16.15 -21.57 -11.99
N THR A 159 14.85 -21.43 -11.96
CA THR A 159 13.89 -22.52 -12.11
C THR A 159 12.99 -22.29 -13.32
N ARG A 160 12.79 -23.33 -14.11
CA ARG A 160 11.86 -23.35 -15.22
C ARG A 160 10.58 -24.09 -14.83
N PHE A 161 9.45 -23.40 -14.92
CA PHE A 161 8.12 -23.92 -14.67
C PHE A 161 7.42 -24.14 -16.02
N ALA A 162 7.45 -25.35 -16.53
CA ALA A 162 6.98 -25.69 -17.88
C ALA A 162 7.60 -24.76 -18.96
N ASP A 163 6.81 -23.86 -19.51
CA ASP A 163 7.22 -22.85 -20.51
C ASP A 163 7.56 -21.48 -19.92
N TYR A 164 7.48 -21.33 -18.57
CA TYR A 164 7.69 -20.08 -17.88
C TYR A 164 8.95 -20.12 -17.01
N GLN A 165 9.84 -19.15 -17.20
CA GLN A 165 11.08 -19.00 -16.43
C GLN A 165 11.11 -17.60 -15.79
N PRO A 166 10.68 -17.46 -14.54
CA PRO A 166 10.73 -16.19 -13.83
C PRO A 166 12.17 -15.86 -13.40
N GLU A 167 12.47 -14.58 -13.38
CA GLU A 167 13.68 -14.04 -12.77
C GLU A 167 13.29 -13.06 -11.66
N ASN A 168 14.15 -12.92 -10.64
CA ASN A 168 14.00 -11.85 -9.67
C ASN A 168 14.26 -10.49 -10.31
N PHE A 169 13.69 -9.43 -9.74
CA PHE A 169 13.76 -8.08 -10.34
C PHE A 169 15.20 -7.54 -10.44
N ASP A 170 16.06 -7.95 -9.51
CA ASP A 170 17.49 -7.60 -9.45
C ASP A 170 18.39 -8.60 -10.19
N HIS A 171 17.80 -9.61 -10.84
CA HIS A 171 18.52 -10.72 -11.51
C HIS A 171 19.44 -11.53 -10.58
N VAL A 172 19.19 -11.49 -9.26
CA VAL A 172 19.97 -12.23 -8.25
C VAL A 172 19.08 -13.33 -7.65
N PHE A 173 19.65 -14.52 -7.51
CA PHE A 173 19.03 -15.64 -6.81
C PHE A 173 19.66 -15.79 -5.41
N HIS A 174 18.84 -16.16 -4.42
CA HIS A 174 19.26 -16.19 -3.00
C HIS A 174 19.34 -17.61 -2.43
N ASP A 175 19.34 -18.63 -3.30
CA ASP A 175 19.36 -20.06 -3.01
C ASP A 175 18.15 -20.51 -2.19
N LYS A 176 18.19 -20.38 -0.86
CA LYS A 176 17.09 -20.72 0.04
C LYS A 176 16.65 -19.50 0.84
N VAL A 177 15.37 -19.22 0.80
CA VAL A 177 14.73 -18.13 1.54
C VAL A 177 13.51 -18.64 2.27
N THR A 178 13.14 -18.04 3.38
CA THR A 178 11.85 -18.32 4.02
C THR A 178 10.69 -17.69 3.22
N ALA A 179 9.48 -18.22 3.36
CA ALA A 179 8.28 -17.62 2.79
C ALA A 179 8.10 -16.18 3.26
N ARG A 180 8.48 -15.86 4.51
CA ARG A 180 8.54 -14.53 5.09
C ARG A 180 9.46 -13.61 4.28
N GLU A 181 10.71 -13.99 4.10
CA GLU A 181 11.68 -13.22 3.31
C GLU A 181 11.22 -13.04 1.86
N ALA A 182 10.75 -14.12 1.23
CA ALA A 182 10.27 -14.10 -0.13
C ALA A 182 9.13 -13.09 -0.35
N LEU A 183 8.18 -13.01 0.58
CA LEU A 183 7.08 -12.04 0.51
C LEU A 183 7.56 -10.62 0.85
N ALA A 184 8.34 -10.44 1.92
CA ALA A 184 8.82 -9.14 2.37
C ALA A 184 9.69 -8.44 1.31
N TYR A 185 10.59 -9.19 0.67
CA TYR A 185 11.45 -8.70 -0.41
C TYR A 185 10.86 -8.85 -1.81
N SER A 186 9.63 -9.41 -1.90
CA SER A 186 8.92 -9.52 -3.19
C SER A 186 9.62 -10.39 -4.23
N LEU A 187 10.30 -11.44 -3.83
CA LEU A 187 11.00 -12.34 -4.74
C LEU A 187 10.03 -13.00 -5.72
N ASN A 188 10.47 -13.18 -6.96
CA ASN A 188 9.60 -13.65 -8.03
C ASN A 188 9.55 -15.18 -8.09
N VAL A 189 10.70 -15.84 -8.07
CA VAL A 189 10.78 -17.30 -8.19
C VAL A 189 10.02 -18.01 -7.07
N PRO A 190 10.21 -17.65 -5.78
CA PRO A 190 9.45 -18.26 -4.69
C PRO A 190 7.94 -18.01 -4.77
N ALA A 191 7.53 -16.83 -5.27
CA ALA A 191 6.11 -16.53 -5.45
C ALA A 191 5.47 -17.38 -6.55
N VAL A 192 6.19 -17.62 -7.66
CA VAL A 192 5.73 -18.48 -8.76
C VAL A 192 5.66 -19.93 -8.28
N ALA A 193 6.69 -20.43 -7.58
CA ALA A 193 6.70 -21.77 -6.99
C ALA A 193 5.53 -21.98 -6.00
N THR A 194 5.25 -20.96 -5.19
CA THR A 194 4.10 -20.99 -4.26
C THR A 194 2.77 -21.02 -5.02
N LEU A 195 2.63 -20.22 -6.08
CA LEU A 195 1.43 -20.20 -6.90
C LEU A 195 1.23 -21.54 -7.63
N GLU A 196 2.30 -22.16 -8.14
CA GLU A 196 2.23 -23.48 -8.74
C GLU A 196 1.69 -24.52 -7.74
N LYS A 197 2.20 -24.47 -6.50
CA LYS A 197 1.80 -25.39 -5.42
C LYS A 197 0.32 -25.27 -5.03
N ILE A 198 -0.24 -24.07 -4.97
CA ILE A 198 -1.66 -23.85 -4.63
C ILE A 198 -2.58 -23.94 -5.84
N GLY A 199 -2.04 -23.90 -7.05
CA GLY A 199 -2.77 -23.93 -8.31
C GLY A 199 -3.28 -22.53 -8.75
N PRO A 200 -2.88 -22.06 -9.95
CA PRO A 200 -3.24 -20.73 -10.43
C PRO A 200 -4.74 -20.53 -10.65
N ASP A 201 -5.48 -21.57 -11.05
CA ASP A 201 -6.94 -21.48 -11.22
C ASP A 201 -7.67 -21.46 -9.87
N ALA A 202 -7.22 -22.24 -8.90
CA ALA A 202 -7.74 -22.19 -7.52
C ALA A 202 -7.48 -20.83 -6.89
N PHE A 203 -6.28 -20.28 -7.09
CA PHE A 203 -5.94 -18.92 -6.67
C PHE A 203 -6.89 -17.87 -7.25
N ALA A 204 -7.09 -17.90 -8.57
CA ALA A 204 -7.98 -16.96 -9.24
C ALA A 204 -9.44 -17.10 -8.78
N ALA A 205 -9.96 -18.32 -8.71
CA ALA A 205 -11.32 -18.58 -8.24
C ALA A 205 -11.54 -18.07 -6.80
N ARG A 206 -10.53 -18.22 -5.94
CA ARG A 206 -10.60 -17.74 -4.55
C ARG A 206 -10.58 -16.20 -4.47
N LEU A 207 -9.82 -15.51 -5.33
CA LEU A 207 -9.91 -14.05 -5.45
C LEU A 207 -11.27 -13.61 -6.01
N GLU A 208 -11.78 -14.29 -7.03
CA GLU A 208 -13.08 -13.98 -7.64
C GLU A 208 -14.23 -14.20 -6.67
N SER A 209 -14.13 -15.14 -5.73
CA SER A 209 -15.11 -15.33 -4.66
C SER A 209 -15.24 -14.10 -3.72
N ALA A 210 -14.22 -13.23 -3.67
CA ALA A 210 -14.30 -11.93 -3.01
C ALA A 210 -15.20 -10.91 -3.72
N GLY A 211 -15.76 -11.25 -4.87
CA GLY A 211 -16.50 -10.34 -5.74
C GLY A 211 -15.62 -9.46 -6.62
N VAL A 212 -14.32 -9.74 -6.71
CA VAL A 212 -13.39 -9.00 -7.57
C VAL A 212 -13.28 -9.65 -8.95
N ARG A 213 -12.92 -8.85 -9.96
CA ARG A 213 -12.80 -9.32 -11.33
C ARG A 213 -11.35 -9.37 -11.78
N LEU A 214 -10.85 -10.57 -12.09
CA LEU A 214 -9.57 -10.74 -12.76
C LEU A 214 -9.76 -10.80 -14.27
N VAL A 215 -9.05 -9.95 -15.00
CA VAL A 215 -9.07 -9.94 -16.47
C VAL A 215 -7.81 -10.62 -16.99
N ARG A 216 -7.98 -11.85 -17.47
CA ARG A 216 -6.87 -12.63 -18.04
C ARG A 216 -6.75 -12.36 -19.55
N PRO A 217 -5.53 -12.26 -20.09
CA PRO A 217 -5.32 -12.15 -21.54
C PRO A 217 -5.90 -13.38 -22.27
N LYS A 218 -6.62 -13.14 -23.36
CA LYS A 218 -7.22 -14.23 -24.16
C LYS A 218 -6.19 -15.22 -24.72
N THR A 219 -4.96 -14.75 -24.95
CA THR A 219 -3.83 -15.56 -25.45
C THR A 219 -3.18 -16.43 -24.38
N ALA A 220 -3.46 -16.19 -23.09
CA ALA A 220 -2.89 -16.94 -21.97
C ALA A 220 -3.57 -18.32 -21.71
N ILE A 221 -4.54 -18.73 -22.56
CA ILE A 221 -5.29 -19.97 -22.39
C ILE A 221 -4.40 -21.24 -22.49
N LYS A 222 -3.18 -21.12 -23.02
CA LYS A 222 -2.19 -22.21 -23.10
C LYS A 222 -1.02 -22.09 -22.12
N ALA A 223 -0.86 -20.95 -21.46
CA ALA A 223 0.18 -20.76 -20.47
C ALA A 223 -0.28 -21.33 -19.11
N SER A 224 0.67 -21.81 -18.33
CA SER A 224 0.46 -22.43 -16.99
C SER A 224 -0.31 -21.57 -15.97
N GLY A 225 -0.72 -20.35 -16.31
CA GLY A 225 -1.36 -19.40 -15.39
C GLY A 225 -0.42 -18.80 -14.35
N LEU A 226 0.83 -19.24 -14.30
CA LEU A 226 1.82 -18.83 -13.29
C LEU A 226 2.23 -17.37 -13.41
N ALA A 227 2.04 -16.76 -14.59
CA ALA A 227 2.23 -15.31 -14.77
C ALA A 227 1.35 -14.44 -13.84
N LEU A 228 0.26 -15.00 -13.28
CA LEU A 228 -0.57 -14.34 -12.27
C LEU A 228 0.25 -13.88 -11.07
N ALA A 229 1.30 -14.61 -10.68
CA ALA A 229 2.17 -14.23 -9.57
C ALA A 229 2.88 -12.88 -9.79
N LEU A 230 3.07 -12.50 -11.05
CA LEU A 230 3.82 -11.31 -11.45
C LEU A 230 2.96 -10.27 -12.18
N GLY A 231 1.64 -10.38 -12.07
CA GLY A 231 0.71 -9.42 -12.66
C GLY A 231 0.24 -9.77 -14.06
N GLY A 232 0.24 -11.07 -14.44
CA GLY A 232 -0.26 -11.60 -15.71
C GLY A 232 -1.79 -11.54 -15.88
N ALA A 233 -2.52 -10.94 -14.94
CA ALA A 233 -3.93 -10.58 -15.06
C ALA A 233 -4.12 -9.13 -14.68
N GLY A 234 -5.12 -8.48 -15.27
CA GLY A 234 -5.53 -7.13 -14.90
C GLY A 234 -6.56 -7.14 -13.76
N ILE A 235 -6.50 -6.14 -12.90
CA ILE A 235 -7.44 -5.90 -11.79
C ILE A 235 -7.64 -4.39 -11.65
N THR A 236 -8.78 -3.97 -11.13
CA THR A 236 -9.00 -2.54 -10.84
C THR A 236 -8.42 -2.16 -9.47
N PRO A 237 -7.99 -0.90 -9.26
CA PRO A 237 -7.64 -0.41 -7.92
C PRO A 237 -8.79 -0.57 -6.91
N ARG A 238 -10.06 -0.49 -7.32
CA ARG A 238 -11.21 -0.75 -6.45
C ARG A 238 -11.25 -2.20 -5.99
N ASP A 239 -11.05 -3.15 -6.91
CA ASP A 239 -10.99 -4.56 -6.55
C ASP A 239 -9.79 -4.88 -5.65
N MET A 240 -8.64 -4.24 -5.91
CA MET A 240 -7.50 -4.34 -4.99
C MET A 240 -7.84 -3.82 -3.59
N ALA A 241 -8.59 -2.71 -3.49
CA ALA A 241 -9.01 -2.18 -2.19
C ALA A 241 -9.96 -3.14 -1.45
N VAL A 242 -10.85 -3.84 -2.17
CA VAL A 242 -11.68 -4.93 -1.58
C VAL A 242 -10.79 -6.00 -0.98
N LEU A 243 -9.77 -6.46 -1.71
CA LEU A 243 -8.86 -7.51 -1.27
C LEU A 243 -8.00 -7.07 -0.06
N TYR A 244 -7.40 -5.88 -0.11
CA TYR A 244 -6.59 -5.38 1.01
C TYR A 244 -7.44 -5.06 2.25
N ALA A 245 -8.66 -4.56 2.07
CA ALA A 245 -9.62 -4.41 3.16
C ALA A 245 -10.02 -5.76 3.75
N ALA A 246 -10.12 -6.81 2.92
CA ALA A 246 -10.37 -8.17 3.41
C ALA A 246 -9.21 -8.68 4.28
N LEU A 247 -7.94 -8.48 3.88
CA LEU A 247 -6.79 -8.83 4.74
C LEU A 247 -6.87 -8.11 6.08
N GLY A 248 -7.18 -6.81 6.08
CA GLY A 248 -7.33 -6.01 7.29
C GLY A 248 -8.53 -6.40 8.17
N ASP A 249 -9.52 -7.09 7.62
CA ASP A 249 -10.73 -7.62 8.30
C ASP A 249 -10.63 -9.14 8.57
N GLY A 250 -9.42 -9.64 8.81
CA GLY A 250 -9.20 -11.05 9.11
C GLY A 250 -9.63 -12.00 7.98
N GLY A 251 -9.51 -11.57 6.73
CA GLY A 251 -9.79 -12.37 5.56
C GLY A 251 -11.23 -12.36 5.07
N VAL A 252 -12.05 -11.41 5.52
CA VAL A 252 -13.46 -11.28 5.12
C VAL A 252 -13.62 -10.21 4.05
N ALA A 253 -13.99 -10.57 2.84
CA ALA A 253 -14.27 -9.66 1.75
C ALA A 253 -15.73 -9.17 1.79
N LYS A 254 -15.91 -7.87 1.52
CA LYS A 254 -17.21 -7.20 1.35
C LYS A 254 -17.09 -6.15 0.26
N PRO A 255 -18.16 -5.83 -0.50
CA PRO A 255 -18.15 -4.77 -1.48
C PRO A 255 -17.88 -3.40 -0.84
N LEU A 256 -17.26 -2.48 -1.58
CA LEU A 256 -17.08 -1.10 -1.17
C LEU A 256 -18.43 -0.39 -0.97
N ALA A 257 -18.44 0.61 -0.11
CA ALA A 257 -19.58 1.46 0.16
C ALA A 257 -19.24 2.92 -0.23
N PHE A 258 -20.08 3.53 -1.02
CA PHE A 258 -19.93 4.92 -1.47
C PHE A 258 -20.93 5.87 -0.80
N THR A 259 -21.95 5.32 -0.15
CA THR A 259 -22.94 6.07 0.62
C THR A 259 -22.93 5.62 2.08
N GLU A 260 -23.32 6.52 2.99
CA GLU A 260 -23.44 6.22 4.42
C GLU A 260 -24.44 5.08 4.70
N VAL A 261 -25.49 4.97 3.88
CA VAL A 261 -26.48 3.88 3.98
C VAL A 261 -25.83 2.53 3.67
N GLU A 262 -25.06 2.47 2.59
CA GLU A 262 -24.30 1.26 2.22
C GLU A 262 -23.29 0.90 3.31
N ALA A 263 -22.51 1.87 3.82
CA ALA A 263 -21.52 1.62 4.85
C ALA A 263 -22.14 1.00 6.11
N LYS A 264 -23.24 1.56 6.59
CA LYS A 264 -24.00 0.99 7.72
C LYS A 264 -24.54 -0.42 7.44
N SER A 265 -24.96 -0.66 6.20
CA SER A 265 -25.38 -2.00 5.77
C SER A 265 -24.20 -2.99 5.78
N ARG A 266 -23.02 -2.59 5.26
CA ARG A 266 -21.82 -3.43 5.22
C ARG A 266 -21.26 -3.75 6.60
N GLU A 267 -21.42 -2.87 7.59
CA GLU A 267 -21.05 -3.18 8.99
C GLU A 267 -21.81 -4.38 9.54
N ARG A 268 -23.09 -4.49 9.23
CA ARG A 268 -24.00 -5.54 9.72
C ARG A 268 -23.98 -6.80 8.86
N MET A 269 -23.61 -6.65 7.59
CA MET A 269 -23.63 -7.75 6.62
C MET A 269 -22.45 -8.67 6.87
N GLY A 270 -22.68 -9.98 6.80
CA GLY A 270 -21.65 -10.96 6.62
C GLY A 270 -20.90 -10.71 5.30
N GLY A 271 -19.69 -11.23 5.19
CA GLY A 271 -18.91 -11.18 3.96
C GLY A 271 -18.43 -12.55 3.57
N THR A 272 -17.77 -12.64 2.42
CA THR A 272 -17.14 -13.86 1.95
C THR A 272 -15.77 -14.01 2.61
N ARG A 273 -15.57 -15.09 3.34
CA ARG A 273 -14.26 -15.41 3.90
C ARG A 273 -13.39 -16.02 2.81
N ILE A 274 -12.35 -15.29 2.40
CA ILE A 274 -11.39 -15.73 1.40
C ILE A 274 -10.13 -16.36 2.00
N VAL A 275 -9.88 -16.07 3.29
CA VAL A 275 -8.75 -16.62 4.04
C VAL A 275 -9.09 -16.57 5.53
N ARG A 276 -8.53 -17.50 6.32
CA ARG A 276 -8.70 -17.46 7.79
C ARG A 276 -7.94 -16.29 8.41
N SER A 277 -8.41 -15.87 9.58
CA SER A 277 -7.87 -14.72 10.29
C SER A 277 -6.39 -14.86 10.63
N GLU A 278 -5.95 -16.07 10.95
CA GLU A 278 -4.57 -16.39 11.29
C GLU A 278 -3.64 -16.16 10.09
N ALA A 279 -4.01 -16.67 8.91
CA ALA A 279 -3.21 -16.50 7.69
C ALA A 279 -3.20 -15.03 7.21
N ALA A 280 -4.33 -14.33 7.30
CA ALA A 280 -4.40 -12.90 7.03
C ALA A 280 -3.46 -12.11 7.94
N ALA A 281 -3.47 -12.41 9.24
CA ALA A 281 -2.63 -11.76 10.23
C ALA A 281 -1.13 -12.05 9.99
N GLN A 282 -0.75 -13.30 9.68
CA GLN A 282 0.63 -13.67 9.32
C GLN A 282 1.14 -12.88 8.12
N VAL A 283 0.31 -12.74 7.07
CA VAL A 283 0.69 -11.96 5.89
C VAL A 283 0.84 -10.48 6.23
N LEU A 284 -0.08 -9.88 6.99
CA LEU A 284 0.04 -8.48 7.40
C LEU A 284 1.28 -8.23 8.27
N ASP A 285 1.64 -9.19 9.12
CA ASP A 285 2.86 -9.13 9.93
C ASP A 285 4.11 -9.08 9.04
N ILE A 286 4.21 -10.00 8.09
CA ILE A 286 5.31 -10.02 7.12
C ILE A 286 5.39 -8.72 6.30
N LEU A 287 4.25 -8.19 5.85
CA LEU A 287 4.22 -6.97 5.05
C LEU A 287 4.67 -5.72 5.82
N ARG A 288 4.57 -5.70 7.15
CA ARG A 288 5.11 -4.61 7.98
C ARG A 288 6.64 -4.60 8.02
N GLU A 289 7.27 -5.74 7.77
CA GLU A 289 8.73 -5.88 7.70
C GLU A 289 9.29 -5.44 6.33
N ALA A 290 8.43 -5.23 5.33
CA ALA A 290 8.87 -4.82 4.01
C ALA A 290 9.68 -3.51 4.06
N PRO A 291 10.74 -3.39 3.24
CA PRO A 291 11.60 -2.21 3.26
C PRO A 291 10.81 -0.94 2.93
N ALA A 292 10.85 0.06 3.81
CA ALA A 292 10.22 1.37 3.63
C ALA A 292 10.76 2.11 2.38
N PRO A 293 10.05 3.13 1.85
CA PRO A 293 10.54 3.94 0.75
C PRO A 293 11.82 4.70 1.17
N ARG A 294 12.62 5.12 0.19
CA ARG A 294 13.85 5.89 0.43
C ARG A 294 13.53 7.14 1.26
N GLY A 295 14.41 7.43 2.23
CA GLY A 295 14.27 8.60 3.11
C GLY A 295 13.29 8.41 4.28
N ARG A 296 12.59 7.28 4.38
CA ARG A 296 11.75 6.93 5.53
C ARG A 296 12.37 5.78 6.33
N ALA A 297 12.35 5.90 7.65
CA ALA A 297 12.72 4.80 8.51
C ALA A 297 11.65 3.69 8.43
N PRO A 298 12.04 2.40 8.47
CA PRO A 298 11.10 1.30 8.62
C PRO A 298 10.19 1.51 9.83
N SER A 299 8.92 1.12 9.72
CA SER A 299 7.92 1.27 10.79
C SER A 299 8.36 0.62 12.12
N ALA A 300 9.12 -0.47 12.04
CA ALA A 300 9.71 -1.13 13.21
C ALA A 300 10.74 -0.26 13.95
N LEU A 301 11.26 0.80 13.32
CA LEU A 301 12.29 1.70 13.85
C LEU A 301 11.73 3.07 14.23
N THR A 302 10.46 3.35 13.97
CA THR A 302 9.80 4.62 14.31
C THR A 302 8.91 4.42 15.53
N GLN A 303 9.26 5.08 16.65
CA GLN A 303 8.34 5.16 17.79
C GLN A 303 7.17 6.07 17.38
N GLY A 304 5.95 5.51 17.41
CA GLY A 304 4.72 6.27 17.17
C GLY A 304 4.30 6.45 15.70
N GLY A 305 5.07 5.95 14.74
CA GLY A 305 4.64 5.93 13.33
C GLY A 305 3.61 4.82 13.06
N PRO A 306 2.71 4.99 12.07
CA PRO A 306 1.74 3.95 11.73
C PRO A 306 2.45 2.70 11.20
N ALA A 307 2.22 1.55 11.86
CA ALA A 307 2.71 0.26 11.40
C ALA A 307 1.92 -0.16 10.16
N MET A 308 2.38 0.22 8.97
CA MET A 308 1.72 -0.09 7.70
C MET A 308 2.21 -1.42 7.14
N ALA A 309 1.27 -2.33 6.89
CA ALA A 309 1.49 -3.51 6.09
C ALA A 309 1.25 -3.14 4.61
N PHE A 310 2.26 -3.26 3.75
CA PHE A 310 2.13 -2.81 2.36
C PHE A 310 2.82 -3.72 1.36
N LYS A 311 2.40 -3.61 0.10
CA LYS A 311 3.02 -4.27 -1.03
C LYS A 311 3.04 -3.37 -2.26
N THR A 312 4.17 -3.36 -2.95
CA THR A 312 4.33 -2.68 -4.24
C THR A 312 4.13 -3.65 -5.40
N GLY A 313 3.70 -3.12 -6.51
CA GLY A 313 3.62 -3.80 -7.79
C GLY A 313 4.17 -2.92 -8.91
N THR A 314 4.87 -3.54 -9.84
CA THR A 314 5.35 -2.92 -11.07
C THR A 314 4.94 -3.81 -12.22
N SER A 315 4.24 -3.27 -13.20
CA SER A 315 3.87 -4.05 -14.38
C SER A 315 5.05 -4.21 -15.33
N TYR A 316 4.98 -5.24 -16.16
CA TYR A 316 5.95 -5.43 -17.23
C TYR A 316 5.99 -4.19 -18.16
N GLY A 317 7.20 -3.73 -18.46
CA GLY A 317 7.43 -2.52 -19.25
C GLY A 317 7.14 -1.22 -18.50
N PHE A 318 7.08 -1.23 -17.16
CA PHE A 318 6.93 -0.05 -16.31
C PHE A 318 5.70 0.82 -16.64
N ARG A 319 4.60 0.22 -17.10
CA ARG A 319 3.35 0.92 -17.45
C ARG A 319 2.56 1.35 -16.22
N ASP A 320 2.48 0.44 -15.25
CA ASP A 320 1.74 0.62 -14.00
C ASP A 320 2.67 0.49 -12.81
N ALA A 321 2.62 1.45 -11.91
CA ALA A 321 3.25 1.41 -10.61
C ALA A 321 2.14 1.47 -9.55
N VAL A 322 2.09 0.47 -8.69
CA VAL A 322 1.05 0.27 -7.69
C VAL A 322 1.67 0.17 -6.31
N ALA A 323 1.02 0.70 -5.32
CA ALA A 323 1.27 0.40 -3.92
C ALA A 323 -0.07 0.26 -3.19
N ALA A 324 -0.21 -0.80 -2.42
CA ALA A 324 -1.40 -1.04 -1.62
C ALA A 324 -1.02 -1.45 -0.20
N GLY A 325 -1.78 -1.02 0.79
CA GLY A 325 -1.46 -1.28 2.18
C GLY A 325 -2.65 -1.21 3.12
N VAL A 326 -2.42 -1.71 4.33
CA VAL A 326 -3.35 -1.70 5.46
C VAL A 326 -2.69 -0.98 6.62
N VAL A 327 -3.34 0.03 7.16
CA VAL A 327 -2.86 0.85 8.28
C VAL A 327 -4.03 1.38 9.10
N GLY A 328 -3.98 1.25 10.42
CA GLY A 328 -4.89 1.92 11.36
C GLY A 328 -6.39 1.77 11.07
N GLY A 329 -6.82 0.63 10.52
CA GLY A 329 -8.23 0.40 10.16
C GLY A 329 -8.61 0.89 8.75
N TYR A 330 -7.62 1.25 7.93
CA TYR A 330 -7.81 1.65 6.54
C TYR A 330 -7.06 0.74 5.58
N ALA A 331 -7.65 0.49 4.41
CA ALA A 331 -6.98 -0.04 3.23
C ALA A 331 -6.77 1.11 2.24
N ILE A 332 -5.54 1.23 1.74
CA ILE A 332 -5.14 2.31 0.83
C ILE A 332 -4.59 1.66 -0.43
N VAL A 333 -5.02 2.15 -1.58
CA VAL A 333 -4.47 1.76 -2.89
C VAL A 333 -4.06 3.01 -3.64
N VAL A 334 -2.83 3.03 -4.11
CA VAL A 334 -2.27 4.09 -4.94
C VAL A 334 -1.80 3.48 -6.25
N TRP A 335 -2.12 4.15 -7.34
CA TRP A 335 -1.64 3.82 -8.67
C TRP A 335 -1.06 5.06 -9.33
N THR A 336 0.06 4.92 -10.04
CA THR A 336 0.61 5.95 -10.91
C THR A 336 0.96 5.35 -12.26
N GLY A 337 0.68 6.08 -13.34
CA GLY A 337 0.87 5.59 -14.69
C GLY A 337 0.40 6.58 -15.73
N ARG A 338 0.39 6.15 -16.98
CA ARG A 338 -0.24 6.87 -18.07
C ARG A 338 -1.68 6.35 -18.26
N ALA A 339 -2.62 7.26 -18.49
CA ALA A 339 -4.01 6.88 -18.71
C ALA A 339 -4.18 5.98 -19.95
N ASP A 340 -3.37 6.21 -20.98
CA ASP A 340 -3.32 5.43 -22.22
C ASP A 340 -2.60 4.08 -22.09
N GLY A 341 -2.02 3.76 -20.91
CA GLY A 341 -1.27 2.53 -20.67
C GLY A 341 0.13 2.52 -21.31
N GLY A 342 0.65 3.66 -21.73
CA GLY A 342 2.00 3.80 -22.26
C GLY A 342 3.09 3.47 -21.24
N ALA A 343 4.24 2.97 -21.70
CA ALA A 343 5.39 2.69 -20.86
C ALA A 343 6.01 3.97 -20.28
N ARG A 344 6.64 3.85 -19.13
CA ARG A 344 7.42 4.91 -18.47
C ARG A 344 8.81 4.37 -18.16
N GLY A 345 9.85 5.08 -18.53
CA GLY A 345 11.23 4.61 -18.33
C GLY A 345 11.55 4.39 -16.85
N GLY A 346 11.74 3.13 -16.43
CA GLY A 346 12.37 2.76 -15.17
C GLY A 346 11.62 3.06 -13.86
N LEU A 347 10.41 3.63 -13.88
CA LEU A 347 9.67 3.95 -12.67
C LEU A 347 8.95 2.72 -12.10
N THR A 348 9.45 2.22 -10.98
CA THR A 348 8.88 1.07 -10.26
C THR A 348 7.75 1.48 -9.31
N GLY A 349 6.95 0.51 -8.86
CA GLY A 349 5.98 0.73 -7.79
C GLY A 349 6.62 1.25 -6.51
N ARG A 350 7.88 0.85 -6.24
CA ARG A 350 8.65 1.29 -5.08
C ARG A 350 9.05 2.77 -5.18
N ASP A 351 9.43 3.23 -6.37
CA ASP A 351 9.91 4.60 -6.56
C ASP A 351 8.77 5.58 -6.85
N ALA A 352 7.73 5.14 -7.56
CA ALA A 352 6.67 5.99 -8.06
C ALA A 352 5.40 6.01 -7.19
N ALA A 353 4.97 4.87 -6.65
CA ALA A 353 3.69 4.77 -5.92
C ALA A 353 3.87 4.66 -4.41
N LEU A 354 4.93 3.99 -3.93
CA LEU A 354 5.13 3.75 -2.51
C LEU A 354 5.30 5.04 -1.67
N PRO A 355 6.06 6.07 -2.10
CA PRO A 355 6.13 7.32 -1.36
C PRO A 355 4.75 7.94 -1.16
N LEU A 356 3.93 8.01 -2.21
CA LEU A 356 2.57 8.53 -2.13
C LEU A 356 1.67 7.71 -1.18
N LEU A 357 1.82 6.38 -1.15
CA LEU A 357 1.09 5.53 -0.21
C LEU A 357 1.38 5.93 1.24
N PHE A 358 2.65 6.18 1.57
CA PHE A 358 3.07 6.61 2.91
C PHE A 358 2.59 8.03 3.22
N ASP A 359 2.65 8.95 2.26
CA ASP A 359 2.16 10.32 2.44
C ASP A 359 0.64 10.33 2.69
N VAL A 360 -0.12 9.48 2.00
CA VAL A 360 -1.56 9.29 2.26
C VAL A 360 -1.80 8.74 3.67
N ALA A 361 -1.01 7.78 4.12
CA ALA A 361 -1.12 7.21 5.47
C ALA A 361 -0.84 8.26 6.56
N ASP A 362 0.14 9.15 6.36
CA ASP A 362 0.42 10.25 7.27
C ASP A 362 -0.74 11.25 7.34
N VAL A 363 -1.38 11.53 6.19
CA VAL A 363 -2.54 12.42 6.11
C VAL A 363 -3.74 11.87 6.88
N ILE A 364 -3.95 10.57 6.85
CA ILE A 364 -5.04 9.91 7.58
C ILE A 364 -4.81 9.97 9.09
N ASN A 365 -3.56 10.17 9.54
CA ASN A 365 -3.18 10.15 10.96
C ASN A 365 -3.77 8.93 11.70
N ALA A 366 -3.65 7.78 11.04
CA ALA A 366 -4.23 6.53 11.54
C ALA A 366 -3.53 6.13 12.85
N PRO A 367 -4.29 5.80 13.91
CA PRO A 367 -3.68 5.37 15.17
C PRO A 367 -2.79 4.14 14.92
N SER A 368 -1.61 4.15 15.53
CA SER A 368 -0.75 2.97 15.55
C SER A 368 -1.46 1.88 16.33
N ILE A 369 -2.05 0.92 15.62
CA ILE A 369 -2.54 -0.31 16.27
C ILE A 369 -1.30 -1.17 16.48
N ALA A 370 -0.89 -1.32 17.75
CA ALA A 370 0.16 -2.27 18.10
C ALA A 370 -0.15 -3.63 17.46
N PRO A 371 0.81 -4.28 16.78
CA PRO A 371 0.59 -5.61 16.23
C PRO A 371 0.10 -6.50 17.37
N ARG A 372 -1.05 -7.13 17.19
CA ARG A 372 -1.48 -8.17 18.11
C ARG A 372 -0.46 -9.30 17.98
N ALA A 373 0.35 -9.50 19.00
CA ALA A 373 1.28 -10.63 19.04
C ALA A 373 0.45 -11.90 18.81
N ILE A 374 0.60 -12.49 17.63
CA ILE A 374 0.04 -13.81 17.36
C ILE A 374 0.96 -14.76 18.12
N ALA A 375 0.49 -15.26 19.25
CA ALA A 375 1.20 -16.32 19.93
C ALA A 375 1.43 -17.44 18.89
N PRO A 376 2.67 -17.87 18.65
CA PRO A 376 2.92 -18.95 17.72
C PRO A 376 2.12 -20.15 18.23
N LYS A 377 1.24 -20.66 17.37
CA LYS A 377 0.55 -21.93 17.66
C LYS A 377 1.66 -22.97 17.83
N ALA A 378 1.68 -23.68 18.95
CA ALA A 378 2.69 -24.68 19.20
C ALA A 378 2.88 -25.54 17.94
N ALA A 379 4.08 -25.56 17.40
CA ALA A 379 4.39 -26.32 16.20
C ALA A 379 4.04 -27.79 16.43
N PRO A 380 3.52 -28.53 15.44
CA PRO A 380 3.32 -29.97 15.53
C PRO A 380 4.61 -30.63 16.03
N GLY A 381 4.52 -31.64 16.90
CA GLY A 381 5.66 -32.23 17.58
C GLY A 381 6.81 -32.71 16.67
N ALA A 382 6.55 -32.97 15.38
CA ALA A 382 7.57 -33.25 14.37
C ALA A 382 8.41 -32.00 14.01
N LEU A 383 7.78 -30.81 13.98
CA LEU A 383 8.48 -29.53 13.73
C LEU A 383 9.21 -29.00 14.97
N GLN A 384 8.72 -29.33 16.20
CA GLN A 384 9.42 -28.99 17.43
C GLN A 384 10.80 -29.67 17.54
N ARG A 385 10.98 -30.87 16.97
CA ARG A 385 12.28 -31.54 16.93
C ARG A 385 13.25 -30.94 15.90
N LEU A 386 12.75 -30.29 14.85
CA LEU A 386 13.58 -29.54 13.89
C LEU A 386 14.00 -28.17 14.43
N GLN A 387 13.18 -27.56 15.29
CA GLN A 387 13.51 -26.29 15.96
C GLN A 387 14.57 -26.44 17.07
N GLN A 388 14.82 -27.66 17.53
CA GLN A 388 15.90 -27.97 18.50
C GLN A 388 17.30 -28.09 17.87
N ALA A 389 17.44 -28.01 16.56
CA ALA A 389 18.75 -27.78 15.95
C ALA A 389 19.10 -26.31 16.21
N THR A 390 19.92 -26.12 17.22
CA THR A 390 20.43 -24.83 17.71
C THR A 390 21.06 -24.03 16.60
N GLU A 391 20.28 -23.20 15.93
CA GLU A 391 20.78 -22.23 14.98
C GLU A 391 21.50 -21.12 15.75
N GLY A 392 22.78 -20.90 15.42
CA GLY A 392 23.58 -19.78 15.90
C GLY A 392 22.97 -18.44 15.43
N PRO A 393 23.57 -17.31 15.79
CA PRO A 393 23.08 -16.00 15.40
C PRO A 393 23.00 -15.89 13.88
N ARG A 394 21.96 -15.23 13.38
CA ARG A 394 21.75 -15.05 11.94
C ARG A 394 21.73 -13.56 11.61
N LEU A 395 22.63 -13.14 10.73
CA LEU A 395 22.66 -11.78 10.21
C LEU A 395 21.41 -11.53 9.36
N ILE A 396 20.64 -10.49 9.73
CA ILE A 396 19.43 -10.05 9.03
C ILE A 396 19.77 -8.84 8.17
N PHE A 397 20.50 -7.86 8.73
CA PHE A 397 20.91 -6.66 8.00
C PHE A 397 22.25 -6.12 8.49
N PRO A 398 23.15 -5.75 7.58
CA PRO A 398 23.13 -6.04 6.13
C PRO A 398 23.36 -7.53 5.84
N PRO A 399 22.67 -8.14 4.87
CA PRO A 399 22.92 -9.54 4.50
C PRO A 399 24.29 -9.73 3.82
N ASP A 400 24.76 -10.96 3.76
CA ASP A 400 26.03 -11.27 3.08
C ASP A 400 25.98 -10.90 1.60
N GLY A 401 27.05 -10.33 1.08
CA GLY A 401 27.13 -9.84 -0.30
C GLY A 401 26.43 -8.51 -0.58
N ALA A 402 25.73 -7.91 0.40
CA ALA A 402 24.97 -6.69 0.18
C ALA A 402 25.84 -5.50 -0.24
N THR A 403 25.32 -4.69 -1.15
CA THR A 403 25.83 -3.34 -1.43
C THR A 403 24.89 -2.32 -0.81
N VAL A 404 25.37 -1.60 0.20
CA VAL A 404 24.59 -0.59 0.91
C VAL A 404 25.08 0.81 0.50
N GLN A 405 24.19 1.62 -0.01
CA GLN A 405 24.47 3.02 -0.30
C GLN A 405 24.13 3.86 0.93
N VAL A 406 25.09 4.67 1.37
CA VAL A 406 24.94 5.59 2.50
C VAL A 406 25.01 7.03 2.00
N ASP A 407 24.32 7.93 2.69
CA ASP A 407 24.30 9.37 2.33
C ASP A 407 25.64 10.04 2.63
N SER A 408 26.35 9.56 3.62
CA SER A 408 27.68 10.03 4.03
C SER A 408 28.45 8.96 4.80
N VAL A 409 29.75 9.09 4.86
CA VAL A 409 30.64 8.24 5.66
C VAL A 409 31.31 9.08 6.74
N GLY A 410 31.74 8.45 7.84
CA GLY A 410 32.41 9.10 8.95
C GLY A 410 31.56 9.37 10.17
N PRO A 411 32.13 10.04 11.21
CA PRO A 411 31.49 10.19 12.53
C PRO A 411 30.18 10.93 12.54
N GLY A 412 29.95 11.84 11.58
CA GLY A 412 28.70 12.62 11.43
C GLY A 412 27.60 11.93 10.61
N SER A 413 27.85 10.71 10.08
CA SER A 413 26.86 9.98 9.30
C SER A 413 25.73 9.45 10.20
N ARG A 414 24.53 9.29 9.63
CA ARG A 414 23.37 8.68 10.33
C ARG A 414 23.64 7.25 10.77
N GLY A 415 24.56 6.56 10.12
CA GLY A 415 24.91 5.17 10.40
C GLY A 415 23.88 4.17 9.91
N LEU A 416 24.25 2.89 9.98
CA LEU A 416 23.41 1.75 9.63
C LEU A 416 23.02 1.02 10.91
N VAL A 417 21.73 0.83 11.11
CA VAL A 417 21.24 -0.01 12.20
C VAL A 417 21.44 -1.47 11.80
N MET A 418 22.24 -2.17 12.59
CA MET A 418 22.56 -3.58 12.39
C MET A 418 21.45 -4.45 12.97
N ALA A 419 21.09 -5.53 12.28
CA ALA A 419 20.08 -6.47 12.75
C ALA A 419 20.53 -7.92 12.60
N ALA A 420 20.33 -8.72 13.65
CA ALA A 420 20.53 -10.15 13.64
C ALA A 420 19.48 -10.84 14.51
N GLY A 421 19.15 -12.10 14.18
CA GLY A 421 18.36 -12.99 15.03
C GLY A 421 19.27 -13.67 16.04
N GLY A 422 18.79 -13.80 17.28
CA GLY A 422 19.50 -14.38 18.42
C GLY A 422 19.40 -13.48 19.65
N GLU A 423 19.81 -14.00 20.79
CA GLU A 423 19.87 -13.28 22.07
C GLU A 423 21.31 -13.03 22.45
N ASP A 424 21.58 -11.98 23.24
CA ASP A 424 22.89 -11.62 23.76
C ASP A 424 24.00 -11.51 22.69
N LEU A 425 23.71 -10.75 21.65
CA LEU A 425 24.58 -10.65 20.48
C LEU A 425 25.66 -9.58 20.62
N THR A 426 26.90 -9.97 20.35
CA THR A 426 28.04 -9.06 20.22
C THR A 426 28.39 -8.88 18.74
N TRP A 427 28.52 -7.64 18.30
CA TRP A 427 28.80 -7.30 16.92
C TRP A 427 30.28 -6.87 16.73
N TYR A 428 30.82 -7.23 15.57
CA TYR A 428 32.17 -6.82 15.16
C TYR A 428 32.12 -6.34 13.69
N VAL A 429 32.87 -5.28 13.41
CA VAL A 429 33.11 -4.79 12.05
C VAL A 429 34.61 -4.72 11.83
N ALA A 430 35.11 -5.43 10.80
CA ALA A 430 36.54 -5.54 10.50
C ALA A 430 37.41 -5.95 11.73
N GLY A 431 36.81 -6.74 12.65
CA GLY A 431 37.46 -7.19 13.87
C GLY A 431 37.29 -6.27 15.09
N ALA A 432 36.79 -5.06 14.93
CA ALA A 432 36.51 -4.14 16.04
C ALA A 432 35.12 -4.36 16.59
N PRO A 433 34.91 -4.42 17.92
CA PRO A 433 33.58 -4.56 18.50
C PRO A 433 32.72 -3.28 18.31
N LEU A 434 31.43 -3.48 18.14
CA LEU A 434 30.45 -2.41 18.13
C LEU A 434 29.59 -2.50 19.39
N SER A 435 29.48 -1.39 20.12
CA SER A 435 28.59 -1.27 21.26
C SER A 435 27.18 -0.84 20.81
N ALA A 436 26.17 -1.28 21.55
CA ALA A 436 24.82 -0.77 21.37
C ALA A 436 24.77 0.70 21.76
N ASP A 437 23.94 1.46 21.04
CA ASP A 437 23.66 2.85 21.37
C ASP A 437 22.91 2.90 22.72
N PRO A 438 23.39 3.67 23.71
CA PRO A 438 22.86 3.65 25.06
C PRO A 438 21.41 4.20 25.16
N VAL A 439 20.95 4.98 24.20
CA VAL A 439 19.62 5.58 24.20
C VAL A 439 18.61 4.68 23.50
N SER A 440 18.98 4.12 22.35
CA SER A 440 18.07 3.30 21.53
C SER A 440 18.20 1.80 21.78
N GLY A 441 19.27 1.34 22.45
CA GLY A 441 19.58 -0.07 22.62
C GLY A 441 19.99 -0.78 21.31
N LYS A 442 20.11 -0.05 20.21
CA LYS A 442 20.41 -0.60 18.88
C LYS A 442 21.89 -0.53 18.56
N VAL A 443 22.37 -1.48 17.80
CA VAL A 443 23.76 -1.43 17.29
C VAL A 443 23.77 -0.62 16.00
N ILE A 444 24.41 0.53 16.05
CA ILE A 444 24.51 1.48 14.92
C ILE A 444 25.95 1.52 14.44
N TRP A 445 26.18 1.07 13.22
CA TRP A 445 27.49 1.14 12.59
C TRP A 445 27.58 2.36 11.67
N ARG A 446 28.65 3.15 11.84
CA ARG A 446 28.98 4.31 11.00
C ARG A 446 30.22 3.99 10.19
N PRO A 447 30.10 3.60 8.90
CA PRO A 447 31.25 3.33 8.05
C PRO A 447 32.16 4.57 7.94
N THR A 448 33.44 4.41 8.12
CA THR A 448 34.42 5.51 8.03
C THR A 448 34.78 5.86 6.59
N ALA A 449 34.63 4.92 5.67
CA ALA A 449 34.90 5.10 4.23
C ALA A 449 33.98 4.22 3.38
N ALA A 450 33.89 4.50 2.09
CA ALA A 450 33.36 3.57 1.12
C ALA A 450 34.32 2.40 0.93
N GLY A 451 33.81 1.17 0.75
CA GLY A 451 34.66 -0.01 0.61
C GLY A 451 33.97 -1.29 1.03
N PHE A 452 34.77 -2.35 1.16
CA PHE A 452 34.31 -3.67 1.59
C PHE A 452 34.60 -3.87 3.07
N TYR A 453 33.59 -4.37 3.80
CA TYR A 453 33.69 -4.65 5.23
C TYR A 453 33.26 -6.07 5.53
N ARG A 454 33.92 -6.69 6.53
CA ARG A 454 33.45 -7.95 7.10
C ARG A 454 32.74 -7.67 8.42
N LEU A 455 31.49 -8.08 8.46
CA LEU A 455 30.67 -8.05 9.66
C LEU A 455 30.67 -9.41 10.30
N LYS A 456 30.64 -9.47 11.63
CA LYS A 456 30.50 -10.70 12.40
C LYS A 456 29.60 -10.43 13.59
N VAL A 457 28.67 -11.34 13.86
CA VAL A 457 27.87 -11.35 15.08
C VAL A 457 28.12 -12.65 15.83
N VAL A 458 28.23 -12.56 17.13
CA VAL A 458 28.55 -13.69 18.01
C VAL A 458 27.55 -13.71 19.16
N ASP A 459 27.00 -14.87 19.48
CA ASP A 459 26.10 -15.04 20.64
C ASP A 459 26.90 -15.38 21.91
N ALA A 460 26.21 -15.46 23.05
CA ALA A 460 26.79 -15.78 24.35
C ALA A 460 27.46 -17.17 24.40
N GLN A 461 27.11 -18.08 23.47
CA GLN A 461 27.67 -19.42 23.35
C GLN A 461 28.89 -19.47 22.41
N GLY A 462 29.31 -18.33 21.84
CA GLY A 462 30.44 -18.23 20.94
C GLY A 462 30.15 -18.64 19.49
N ARG A 463 28.88 -18.94 19.15
CA ARG A 463 28.48 -19.23 17.77
C ARG A 463 28.43 -17.93 16.99
N ALA A 464 28.79 -17.96 15.72
CA ALA A 464 28.96 -16.75 14.94
C ALA A 464 28.35 -16.84 13.55
N ALA A 465 27.78 -15.72 13.08
CA ALA A 465 27.49 -15.48 11.67
C ALA A 465 28.33 -14.33 11.12
N SER A 466 28.69 -14.40 9.84
CA SER A 466 29.48 -13.37 9.18
C SER A 466 28.88 -12.96 7.86
N ALA A 467 29.07 -11.68 7.49
CA ALA A 467 28.69 -11.15 6.19
C ALA A 467 29.80 -10.26 5.62
N ARG A 468 29.96 -10.27 4.31
CA ARG A 468 30.78 -9.29 3.57
C ARG A 468 29.83 -8.28 2.91
N VAL A 469 30.04 -6.99 3.18
CA VAL A 469 29.20 -5.93 2.64
C VAL A 469 30.04 -4.88 1.95
N ARG A 470 29.50 -4.29 0.91
CA ARG A 470 30.11 -3.17 0.19
C ARG A 470 29.35 -1.89 0.56
N ILE A 471 30.07 -0.91 1.07
CA ILE A 471 29.53 0.44 1.30
C ILE A 471 29.85 1.32 0.11
N LYS A 472 28.83 1.97 -0.45
CA LYS A 472 28.96 3.02 -1.45
C LYS A 472 28.56 4.36 -0.82
N ALA A 473 29.45 5.35 -0.91
CA ALA A 473 29.14 6.74 -0.62
C ALA A 473 28.74 7.47 -1.91
N PRO A 474 28.00 8.58 -1.85
CA PRO A 474 27.80 9.43 -3.02
C PRO A 474 29.17 9.85 -3.58
N VAL A 475 29.32 9.81 -4.88
CA VAL A 475 30.45 10.45 -5.54
C VAL A 475 30.27 11.94 -5.25
N ALA A 476 31.26 12.56 -4.54
CA ALA A 476 31.29 13.99 -4.39
C ALA A 476 31.25 14.60 -5.79
N GLY A 477 30.14 15.26 -6.11
CA GLY A 477 29.99 15.92 -7.41
C GLY A 477 31.08 16.96 -7.54
N GLY A 478 31.86 16.84 -8.64
CA GLY A 478 32.75 17.89 -9.08
C GLY A 478 31.97 19.08 -9.63
#